data_d91838c1a4a037e003f9d63080c93e52
#
_entry.id   d91838c1a4a037e003f9d63080c93e52
#
_cell.length_a   1.000
_cell.length_b   1.000
_cell.length_c   1.000
_cell.angle_alpha   90.00
_cell.angle_beta   90.00
_cell.angle_gamma   90.00
#
_symmetry.space_group_name_H-M   'P 1'
#
loop_
_entity.id
_entity.type
_entity.pdbx_description
1 polymer ?
#
loop_
_entity_poly.entity_id
_entity_poly.type
_entity_poly.pdbx_seq_one_letter_code
_entity_poly.pdbx_strand_id
1 'polypeptide(L)'
;DLDVVVNQTRYAGVVDAHEQFGKKINENLVFLNLEGKAYVEKAVDDAIDRGCDCLLCMDDAVCAQTMRRLRERHIKVPQQVKVASFYNSSVLENNVPSITSLSFDSKELGARACKNLLRQIEGEETENRTLLPYEVVLKESTQ
;
A
#
# COMPACT_ATOMS: atom_id res chain seq x y z
N ASP A 1 2.90 -8.21 -8.32
CA ASP A 1 2.70 -8.48 -9.75
C ASP A 1 2.41 -7.16 -10.49
N LEU A 2 3.27 -6.79 -11.45
CA LEU A 2 3.12 -5.60 -12.28
C LEU A 2 2.25 -5.83 -13.53
N ASP A 3 1.73 -7.02 -13.74
CA ASP A 3 0.75 -7.27 -14.80
C ASP A 3 -0.62 -6.70 -14.44
N VAL A 4 -0.82 -6.35 -13.17
CA VAL A 4 -2.05 -5.72 -12.68
C VAL A 4 -1.91 -4.19 -12.73
N VAL A 5 -2.80 -3.54 -13.51
CA VAL A 5 -2.77 -2.09 -13.78
C VAL A 5 -2.73 -1.23 -12.50
N VAL A 6 -3.45 -1.62 -11.45
CA VAL A 6 -3.43 -0.87 -10.18
C VAL A 6 -2.04 -0.91 -9.52
N ASN A 7 -1.31 -2.00 -9.63
CA ASN A 7 0.04 -2.11 -9.08
C ASN A 7 1.05 -1.32 -9.93
N GLN A 8 0.90 -1.31 -11.26
CA GLN A 8 1.70 -0.45 -12.13
C GLN A 8 1.54 1.03 -11.76
N THR A 9 0.30 1.48 -11.56
CA THR A 9 0.01 2.87 -11.20
C THR A 9 0.58 3.23 -9.82
N ARG A 10 0.47 2.35 -8.83
CA ARG A 10 1.07 2.55 -7.50
C ARG A 10 2.59 2.62 -7.57
N TYR A 11 3.21 1.70 -8.32
CA TYR A 11 4.65 1.67 -8.50
C TYR A 11 5.16 2.94 -9.21
N ALA A 12 4.49 3.37 -10.28
CA ALA A 12 4.81 4.63 -10.96
C ALA A 12 4.76 5.83 -9.99
N GLY A 13 3.73 5.91 -9.15
CA GLY A 13 3.64 6.97 -8.13
C GLY A 13 4.80 6.94 -7.11
N VAL A 14 5.30 5.75 -6.75
CA VAL A 14 6.48 5.63 -5.89
C VAL A 14 7.75 6.11 -6.60
N VAL A 15 7.91 5.78 -7.90
CA VAL A 15 9.02 6.26 -8.73
C VAL A 15 8.98 7.79 -8.84
N ASP A 16 7.82 8.34 -9.22
CA ASP A 16 7.62 9.79 -9.36
C ASP A 16 7.94 10.53 -8.05
N ALA A 17 7.51 9.99 -6.91
CA ALA A 17 7.81 10.57 -5.61
C ALA A 17 9.33 10.60 -5.33
N HIS A 18 10.07 9.54 -5.66
CA HIS A 18 11.51 9.53 -5.50
C HIS A 18 12.18 10.59 -6.38
N GLU A 19 11.77 10.71 -7.64
CA GLU A 19 12.28 11.69 -8.58
C GLU A 19 12.03 13.12 -8.13
N GLN A 20 10.85 13.42 -7.59
CA GLN A 20 10.52 14.74 -7.02
C GLN A 20 11.46 15.16 -5.88
N PHE A 21 11.99 14.20 -5.13
CA PHE A 21 13.00 14.44 -4.08
C PHE A 21 14.44 14.26 -4.58
N GLY A 22 14.66 14.21 -5.89
CA GLY A 22 15.98 14.06 -6.49
C GLY A 22 16.65 12.71 -6.21
N LYS A 23 15.86 11.68 -5.87
CA LYS A 23 16.32 10.32 -5.58
C LYS A 23 15.90 9.37 -6.69
N LYS A 24 16.64 8.30 -6.85
CA LYS A 24 16.25 7.17 -7.70
C LYS A 24 15.83 6.01 -6.85
N ILE A 25 14.80 5.28 -7.31
CA ILE A 25 14.41 4.04 -6.66
C ILE A 25 15.53 3.01 -6.79
N ASN A 26 15.77 2.28 -5.72
CA ASN A 26 16.69 1.15 -5.77
C ASN A 26 15.91 -0.12 -6.11
N GLU A 27 16.01 -0.58 -7.35
CA GLU A 27 15.28 -1.76 -7.84
C GLU A 27 15.55 -3.04 -7.02
N ASN A 28 16.72 -3.14 -6.39
CA ASN A 28 17.02 -4.25 -5.50
C ASN A 28 16.18 -4.27 -4.22
N LEU A 29 15.46 -3.17 -3.92
CA LEU A 29 14.54 -3.03 -2.79
C LEU A 29 13.07 -3.06 -3.24
N VAL A 30 12.82 -3.43 -4.48
CA VAL A 30 11.48 -3.63 -5.04
C VAL A 30 11.20 -5.13 -5.10
N PHE A 31 10.29 -5.59 -4.27
CA PHE A 31 9.92 -6.99 -4.16
C PHE A 31 8.57 -7.23 -4.84
N LEU A 32 8.58 -8.04 -5.87
CA LEU A 32 7.41 -8.35 -6.70
C LEU A 32 6.97 -9.80 -6.53
N ASN A 33 5.75 -10.12 -6.93
CA ASN A 33 5.20 -11.48 -7.00
C ASN A 33 5.30 -12.23 -5.66
N LEU A 34 4.90 -11.55 -4.58
CA LEU A 34 4.93 -12.11 -3.23
C LEU A 34 3.74 -13.04 -2.99
N GLU A 35 3.73 -14.17 -3.68
CA GLU A 35 2.67 -15.18 -3.62
C GLU A 35 2.81 -16.09 -2.40
N GLY A 36 2.23 -15.65 -1.30
CA GLY A 36 2.17 -16.43 -0.07
C GLY A 36 3.23 -16.07 0.97
N LYS A 37 3.03 -16.65 2.16
CA LYS A 37 3.74 -16.31 3.40
C LYS A 37 5.27 -16.34 3.25
N ALA A 38 5.81 -17.41 2.69
CA ALA A 38 7.26 -17.61 2.61
C ALA A 38 7.97 -16.54 1.75
N TYR A 39 7.29 -16.07 0.68
CA TYR A 39 7.83 -15.01 -0.18
C TYR A 39 7.85 -13.65 0.54
N VAL A 40 6.79 -13.34 1.29
CA VAL A 40 6.75 -12.10 2.09
C VAL A 40 7.81 -12.13 3.18
N GLU A 41 7.94 -13.25 3.91
CA GLU A 41 8.96 -13.41 4.96
C GLU A 41 10.37 -13.20 4.41
N LYS A 42 10.68 -13.84 3.27
CA LYS A 42 11.97 -13.67 2.61
C LYS A 42 12.20 -12.23 2.15
N ALA A 43 11.20 -11.57 1.57
CA ALA A 43 11.31 -10.18 1.12
C ALA A 43 11.58 -9.22 2.30
N VAL A 44 10.90 -9.43 3.43
CA VAL A 44 11.14 -8.66 4.66
C VAL A 44 12.56 -8.90 5.18
N ASP A 45 13.01 -10.15 5.23
CA ASP A 45 14.37 -10.48 5.66
C ASP A 45 15.42 -9.82 4.78
N ASP A 46 15.29 -9.97 3.45
CA ASP A 46 16.19 -9.37 2.47
C ASP A 46 16.21 -7.82 2.58
N ALA A 47 15.04 -7.18 2.79
CA ALA A 47 14.95 -5.73 2.97
C ALA A 47 15.69 -5.26 4.23
N ILE A 48 15.44 -5.91 5.35
CA ILE A 48 16.09 -5.58 6.63
C ILE A 48 17.60 -5.80 6.56
N ASP A 49 18.04 -6.93 6.02
CA ASP A 49 19.46 -7.28 5.90
C ASP A 49 20.21 -6.32 4.96
N ARG A 50 19.50 -5.66 4.06
CA ARG A 50 20.02 -4.56 3.20
C ARG A 50 19.90 -3.17 3.83
N GLY A 51 19.47 -3.07 5.07
CA GLY A 51 19.40 -1.83 5.83
C GLY A 51 18.23 -0.91 5.48
N CYS A 52 17.11 -1.45 5.00
CA CYS A 52 15.90 -0.66 4.82
C CYS A 52 15.37 -0.18 6.17
N ASP A 53 15.06 1.10 6.25
CA ASP A 53 14.46 1.77 7.41
C ASP A 53 12.97 2.07 7.22
N CYS A 54 12.41 1.80 6.02
CA CYS A 54 11.00 1.96 5.70
C CYS A 54 10.52 0.87 4.74
N LEU A 55 9.36 0.30 5.01
CA LEU A 55 8.68 -0.67 4.15
C LEU A 55 7.31 -0.13 3.73
N LEU A 56 7.08 -0.05 2.41
CA LEU A 56 5.80 0.33 1.84
C LEU A 56 5.10 -0.89 1.26
N CYS A 57 3.97 -1.26 1.84
CA CYS A 57 3.19 -2.43 1.44
C CYS A 57 2.07 -2.04 0.46
N MET A 58 1.89 -2.82 -0.61
CA MET A 58 0.91 -2.53 -1.65
C MET A 58 -0.52 -2.89 -1.26
N ASP A 59 -0.69 -3.81 -0.30
CA ASP A 59 -2.00 -4.22 0.22
C ASP A 59 -1.93 -4.60 1.71
N ASP A 60 -3.10 -4.85 2.29
CA ASP A 60 -3.24 -5.16 3.73
C ASP A 60 -2.77 -6.58 4.08
N ALA A 61 -2.93 -7.55 3.19
CA ALA A 61 -2.50 -8.92 3.42
C ALA A 61 -0.97 -9.02 3.50
N VAL A 62 -0.26 -8.39 2.55
CA VAL A 62 1.20 -8.27 2.56
C VAL A 62 1.65 -7.48 3.78
N CYS A 63 0.98 -6.37 4.12
CA CYS A 63 1.32 -5.55 5.27
C CYS A 63 1.18 -6.32 6.60
N ALA A 64 0.09 -7.05 6.78
CA ALA A 64 -0.14 -7.87 7.98
C ALA A 64 0.94 -8.95 8.15
N GLN A 65 1.33 -9.61 7.06
CA GLN A 65 2.42 -10.61 7.07
C GLN A 65 3.78 -9.96 7.35
N THR A 66 4.04 -8.78 6.77
CA THR A 66 5.24 -7.98 7.04
C THR A 66 5.35 -7.64 8.52
N MET A 67 4.28 -7.10 9.12
CA MET A 67 4.24 -6.77 10.55
C MET A 67 4.45 -8.00 11.43
N ARG A 68 3.88 -9.14 11.04
CA ARG A 68 4.13 -10.40 11.74
C ARG A 68 5.61 -10.80 11.67
N ARG A 69 6.22 -10.74 10.47
CA ARG A 69 7.64 -11.10 10.31
C ARG A 69 8.57 -10.18 11.08
N LEU A 70 8.31 -8.88 11.10
CA LEU A 70 9.07 -7.92 11.90
C LEU A 70 9.01 -8.25 13.40
N ARG A 71 7.82 -8.63 13.92
CA ARG A 71 7.67 -9.08 15.31
C ARG A 71 8.45 -10.36 15.60
N GLU A 72 8.40 -11.36 14.72
CA GLU A 72 9.17 -12.61 14.83
C GLU A 72 10.68 -12.33 14.89
N ARG A 73 11.17 -11.33 14.16
CA ARG A 73 12.56 -10.88 14.18
C ARG A 73 12.89 -9.90 15.31
N HIS A 74 11.93 -9.58 16.18
CA HIS A 74 12.08 -8.60 17.27
C HIS A 74 12.46 -7.18 16.79
N ILE A 75 12.08 -6.82 15.58
CA ILE A 75 12.32 -5.49 15.00
C ILE A 75 11.23 -4.54 15.46
N LYS A 76 11.64 -3.41 16.02
CA LYS A 76 10.72 -2.40 16.56
C LYS A 76 10.22 -1.46 15.46
N VAL A 77 8.91 -1.33 15.36
CA VAL A 77 8.21 -0.38 14.50
C VAL A 77 7.59 0.70 15.41
N PRO A 78 7.87 1.98 15.18
CA PRO A 78 8.60 2.59 14.05
C PRO A 78 10.10 2.81 14.31
N GLN A 79 10.65 2.46 15.49
CA GLN A 79 11.96 2.91 15.94
C GLN A 79 13.13 2.40 15.08
N GLN A 80 13.04 1.20 14.56
CA GLN A 80 14.06 0.60 13.70
C GLN A 80 13.62 0.59 12.23
N VAL A 81 12.34 0.32 11.97
CA VAL A 81 11.77 0.28 10.64
C VAL A 81 10.38 0.91 10.67
N LYS A 82 10.11 1.82 9.76
CA LYS A 82 8.79 2.41 9.54
C LYS A 82 8.01 1.53 8.55
N VAL A 83 6.69 1.48 8.73
CA VAL A 83 5.82 0.70 7.84
C VAL A 83 4.62 1.55 7.40
N ALA A 84 4.33 1.55 6.10
CA ALA A 84 3.15 2.18 5.54
C ALA A 84 2.46 1.25 4.54
N SER A 85 1.18 1.50 4.28
CA SER A 85 0.37 0.72 3.34
C SER A 85 -0.48 1.60 2.44
N PHE A 86 -0.70 1.16 1.19
CA PHE A 86 -1.70 1.77 0.30
C PHE A 86 -3.14 1.45 0.68
N TYR A 87 -3.37 0.62 1.68
CA TYR A 87 -4.70 0.22 2.12
C TYR A 87 -4.93 0.55 3.58
N ASN A 88 -6.16 0.94 3.92
CA ASN A 88 -6.61 1.21 5.29
C ASN A 88 -7.74 0.25 5.66
N SER A 89 -7.43 -1.02 5.87
CA SER A 89 -8.40 -1.99 6.37
C SER A 89 -8.46 -1.99 7.89
N SER A 90 -9.55 -2.51 8.44
CA SER A 90 -9.69 -2.71 9.88
C SER A 90 -8.58 -3.58 10.49
N VAL A 91 -7.98 -4.47 9.71
CA VAL A 91 -6.83 -5.29 10.13
C VAL A 91 -5.61 -4.42 10.40
N LEU A 92 -5.35 -3.43 9.55
CA LEU A 92 -4.21 -2.52 9.70
C LEU A 92 -4.48 -1.43 10.75
N GLU A 93 -5.72 -1.00 10.88
CA GLU A 93 -6.14 -0.02 11.88
C GLU A 93 -6.03 -0.57 13.31
N ASN A 94 -6.38 -1.85 13.51
CA ASN A 94 -6.30 -2.53 14.80
C ASN A 94 -4.95 -3.23 15.06
N ASN A 95 -3.97 -3.07 14.16
CA ASN A 95 -2.62 -3.60 14.40
C ASN A 95 -1.88 -2.76 15.46
N VAL A 96 -0.88 -3.36 16.13
CA VAL A 96 -0.03 -2.66 17.11
C VAL A 96 1.43 -2.75 16.63
N PRO A 97 2.05 -1.60 16.29
CA PRO A 97 1.48 -0.26 16.15
C PRO A 97 0.46 -0.16 15.02
N SER A 98 -0.45 0.81 15.09
CA SER A 98 -1.41 1.11 14.01
C SER A 98 -0.68 1.60 12.75
N ILE A 99 -1.13 1.17 11.57
CA ILE A 99 -0.37 1.34 10.32
C ILE A 99 -0.76 2.63 9.59
N THR A 100 0.22 3.48 9.32
CA THR A 100 0.08 4.63 8.41
C THR A 100 -0.38 4.16 7.05
N SER A 101 -1.43 4.77 6.53
CA SER A 101 -2.10 4.26 5.34
C SER A 101 -2.82 5.35 4.55
N LEU A 102 -3.19 5.02 3.32
CA LEU A 102 -4.03 5.84 2.48
C LEU A 102 -5.49 5.55 2.81
N SER A 103 -6.28 6.61 3.03
CA SER A 103 -7.72 6.52 3.30
C SER A 103 -8.51 7.20 2.19
N PHE A 104 -9.62 6.58 1.79
CA PHE A 104 -10.62 7.13 0.87
C PHE A 104 -12.00 6.61 1.25
N ASP A 105 -13.04 7.34 0.89
CA ASP A 105 -14.42 6.94 1.18
C ASP A 105 -14.89 5.81 0.26
N SER A 106 -14.82 4.58 0.76
CA SER A 106 -15.24 3.39 0.03
C SER A 106 -16.75 3.32 -0.18
N LYS A 107 -17.56 3.95 0.68
CA LYS A 107 -19.03 4.03 0.51
C LYS A 107 -19.37 4.95 -0.64
N GLU A 108 -18.74 6.11 -0.69
CA GLU A 108 -18.88 7.05 -1.82
C GLU A 108 -18.41 6.42 -3.12
N LEU A 109 -17.30 5.65 -3.12
CA LEU A 109 -16.83 4.90 -4.28
C LEU A 109 -17.91 3.94 -4.78
N GLY A 110 -18.50 3.14 -3.90
CA GLY A 110 -19.56 2.20 -4.24
C GLY A 110 -20.82 2.91 -4.77
N ALA A 111 -21.23 4.00 -4.12
CA ALA A 111 -22.40 4.79 -4.52
C ALA A 111 -22.21 5.39 -5.92
N ARG A 112 -21.04 5.98 -6.21
CA ARG A 112 -20.73 6.54 -7.54
C ARG A 112 -20.66 5.46 -8.62
N ALA A 113 -20.02 4.32 -8.33
CA ALA A 113 -19.95 3.21 -9.27
C ALA A 113 -21.35 2.69 -9.63
N CYS A 114 -22.23 2.49 -8.65
CA CYS A 114 -23.60 2.08 -8.86
C CYS A 114 -24.40 3.10 -9.68
N LYS A 115 -24.29 4.38 -9.32
CA LYS A 115 -24.96 5.47 -10.05
C LYS A 115 -24.53 5.54 -11.52
N ASN A 116 -23.23 5.45 -11.78
CA ASN A 116 -22.71 5.47 -13.14
C ASN A 116 -23.18 4.26 -13.95
N LEU A 117 -23.22 3.07 -13.33
CA LEU A 117 -23.72 1.87 -13.96
C LEU A 117 -25.21 1.99 -14.35
N LEU A 118 -26.06 2.51 -13.45
CA LEU A 118 -27.47 2.72 -13.73
C LEU A 118 -27.68 3.70 -14.90
N ARG A 119 -26.95 4.81 -14.91
CA ARG A 119 -26.99 5.78 -16.02
C ARG A 119 -26.57 5.15 -17.36
N GLN A 120 -25.54 4.31 -17.36
CA GLN A 120 -25.12 3.59 -18.56
C GLN A 120 -26.21 2.62 -19.07
N ILE A 121 -26.90 1.93 -18.16
CA ILE A 121 -28.02 1.04 -18.50
C ILE A 121 -29.18 1.85 -19.13
N GLU A 122 -29.37 3.07 -18.66
CA GLU A 122 -30.38 4.01 -19.21
C GLU A 122 -29.95 4.67 -20.54
N GLY A 123 -28.75 4.36 -21.03
CA GLY A 123 -28.20 4.88 -22.29
C GLY A 123 -27.60 6.28 -22.16
N GLU A 124 -27.36 6.78 -20.96
CA GLU A 124 -26.68 8.05 -20.74
C GLU A 124 -25.17 7.93 -20.91
N GLU A 125 -24.56 8.99 -21.44
CA GLU A 125 -23.07 9.10 -21.39
C GLU A 125 -22.59 9.31 -19.96
N THR A 126 -21.57 8.56 -19.61
CA THR A 126 -20.90 8.69 -18.30
C THR A 126 -19.41 8.89 -18.47
N GLU A 127 -18.77 9.48 -17.47
CA GLU A 127 -17.31 9.61 -17.45
C GLU A 127 -16.66 8.22 -17.39
N ASN A 128 -15.67 8.01 -18.25
CA ASN A 128 -14.90 6.76 -18.27
C ASN A 128 -14.01 6.58 -17.01
N ARG A 129 -13.76 7.67 -16.28
CA ARG A 129 -12.91 7.66 -15.08
C ARG A 129 -13.35 8.75 -14.11
N THR A 130 -13.69 8.34 -12.91
CA THR A 130 -13.97 9.25 -11.78
C THR A 130 -12.91 9.02 -10.68
N LEU A 131 -12.25 10.08 -10.25
CA LEU A 131 -11.31 10.04 -9.15
C LEU A 131 -12.00 10.52 -7.86
N LEU A 132 -11.80 9.78 -6.77
CA LEU A 132 -12.20 10.21 -5.45
C LEU A 132 -11.03 10.90 -4.73
N PRO A 133 -11.33 11.86 -3.84
CA PRO A 133 -10.33 12.41 -2.94
C PRO A 133 -9.78 11.31 -2.01
N TYR A 134 -8.54 11.48 -1.61
CA TYR A 134 -7.88 10.60 -0.66
C TYR A 134 -7.07 11.43 0.35
N GLU A 135 -6.74 10.83 1.46
CA GLU A 135 -5.84 11.40 2.47
C GLU A 135 -4.80 10.38 2.93
N VAL A 136 -3.65 10.86 3.35
CA VAL A 136 -2.64 10.04 4.03
C VAL A 136 -2.86 10.19 5.53
N VAL A 137 -3.24 9.11 6.20
CA VAL A 137 -3.48 9.06 7.64
C VAL A 137 -2.20 8.57 8.32
N LEU A 138 -1.45 9.50 8.91
CA LEU A 138 -0.25 9.17 9.68
C LEU A 138 -0.65 8.53 11.00
N LYS A 139 -0.06 7.37 11.29
CA LYS A 139 -0.30 6.58 12.51
C LYS A 139 1.02 6.15 13.15
N GLU A 140 0.94 5.37 14.23
CA GLU A 140 2.08 4.98 15.07
C GLU A 140 3.23 4.31 14.31
N SER A 141 2.95 3.62 13.20
CA SER A 141 3.99 2.89 12.46
C SER A 141 5.01 3.77 11.70
N THR A 142 4.79 5.09 11.67
CA THR A 142 5.70 6.06 11.02
C THR A 142 6.02 7.28 11.88
N GLN A 143 5.40 7.41 13.05
CA GLN A 143 5.57 8.54 13.97
C GLN A 143 6.56 8.27 15.10
#